data_9a153d7000e75ded50fbc75ea9e22e33
#
_entry.id   9a153d7000e75ded50fbc75ea9e22e33
#
_cell.length_a   1.000
_cell.length_b   1.000
_cell.length_c   1.000
_cell.angle_alpha   90.00
_cell.angle_beta   90.00
_cell.angle_gamma   90.00
#
_symmetry.space_group_name_H-M   'P 1'
#
loop_
_entity.id
_entity.type
_entity.pdbx_description
1 polymer ?
#
loop_
_entity_poly.entity_id
_entity_poly.type
_entity_poly.pdbx_seq_one_letter_code
_entity_poly.pdbx_strand_id
1 'polypeptide(L)'
;MRTWRAYVVGKALLDSRLHRDLQEEHHLALADYELLVRLSEAPCGQARMSTLAEQVGSSKSRISHQIGRMEKAGLVRREECPSDGRGVVAVLTSHGRDVLRNAAPTHVRGVRDNLVDLLSEGERSVLADVFERVRTHLRGE
;
A
#
# COMPACT_ATOMS: atom_id res chain seq x y z
N MET A 1 -17.95 -10.63 18.65
CA MET A 1 -16.87 -11.43 17.98
C MET A 1 -17.15 -11.84 16.51
N ARG A 2 -18.42 -11.85 16.05
CA ARG A 2 -18.76 -12.13 14.62
C ARG A 2 -18.12 -11.11 13.67
N THR A 3 -18.24 -9.82 13.98
CA THR A 3 -17.68 -8.72 13.17
C THR A 3 -16.17 -8.83 12.97
N TRP A 4 -15.44 -9.07 14.07
CA TRP A 4 -13.99 -9.25 14.02
C TRP A 4 -13.57 -10.43 13.14
N ARG A 5 -14.23 -11.57 13.30
CA ARG A 5 -13.96 -12.76 12.50
C ARG A 5 -14.22 -12.55 11.02
N ALA A 6 -15.38 -11.93 10.68
CA ALA A 6 -15.72 -11.61 9.31
C ALA A 6 -14.70 -10.68 8.66
N TYR A 7 -14.28 -9.64 9.39
CA TYR A 7 -13.24 -8.72 8.93
C TYR A 7 -11.92 -9.43 8.66
N VAL A 8 -11.40 -10.17 9.64
CA VAL A 8 -10.08 -10.82 9.51
C VAL A 8 -10.04 -11.82 8.38
N VAL A 9 -11.06 -12.68 8.29
CA VAL A 9 -11.12 -13.71 7.23
C VAL A 9 -11.37 -13.08 5.87
N GLY A 10 -12.32 -12.15 5.77
CA GLY A 10 -12.62 -11.45 4.52
C GLY A 10 -11.42 -10.69 3.98
N LYS A 11 -10.74 -9.94 4.86
CA LYS A 11 -9.51 -9.23 4.49
C LYS A 11 -8.41 -10.17 4.02
N ALA A 12 -8.16 -11.27 4.73
CA ALA A 12 -7.12 -12.21 4.35
C ALA A 12 -7.37 -12.85 2.98
N LEU A 13 -8.62 -13.20 2.68
CA LEU A 13 -9.01 -13.75 1.38
C LEU A 13 -8.88 -12.71 0.26
N LEU A 14 -9.31 -11.48 0.52
CA LEU A 14 -9.18 -10.37 -0.42
C LEU A 14 -7.71 -10.07 -0.73
N ASP A 15 -6.87 -9.91 0.28
CA ASP A 15 -5.43 -9.65 0.12
C ASP A 15 -4.76 -10.78 -0.68
N SER A 16 -5.10 -12.04 -0.38
CA SER A 16 -4.59 -13.20 -1.11
C SER A 16 -5.00 -13.19 -2.59
N ARG A 17 -6.23 -12.79 -2.89
CA ARG A 17 -6.70 -12.67 -4.27
C ARG A 17 -5.99 -11.54 -5.03
N LEU A 18 -5.91 -10.36 -4.43
CA LEU A 18 -5.23 -9.20 -5.02
C LEU A 18 -3.74 -9.47 -5.25
N HIS A 19 -3.08 -10.12 -4.28
CA HIS A 19 -1.69 -10.52 -4.41
C HIS A 19 -1.49 -11.49 -5.58
N ARG A 20 -2.33 -12.52 -5.68
CA ARG A 20 -2.25 -13.49 -6.77
C ARG A 20 -2.42 -12.84 -8.14
N ASP A 21 -3.43 -11.98 -8.31
CA ASP A 21 -3.69 -11.31 -9.59
C ASP A 21 -2.50 -10.44 -10.01
N LEU A 22 -1.93 -9.66 -9.08
CA LEU A 22 -0.73 -8.85 -9.34
C LEU A 22 0.50 -9.71 -9.63
N GLN A 23 0.66 -10.81 -8.91
CA GLN A 23 1.81 -11.71 -9.09
C GLN A 23 1.76 -12.43 -10.45
N GLU A 24 0.58 -12.91 -10.85
CA GLU A 24 0.39 -13.62 -12.10
C GLU A 24 0.52 -12.71 -13.33
N GLU A 25 -0.07 -11.51 -13.28
CA GLU A 25 -0.11 -10.59 -14.42
C GLU A 25 1.13 -9.66 -14.50
N HIS A 26 1.74 -9.32 -13.38
CA HIS A 26 2.79 -8.28 -13.30
C HIS A 26 4.06 -8.69 -12.55
N HIS A 27 4.13 -9.91 -12.01
CA HIS A 27 5.23 -10.36 -11.15
C HIS A 27 5.53 -9.40 -9.98
N LEU A 28 4.48 -8.80 -9.43
CA LEU A 28 4.52 -7.78 -8.40
C LEU A 28 3.77 -8.24 -7.16
N ALA A 29 4.43 -8.19 -6.01
CA ALA A 29 3.78 -8.47 -4.73
C ALA A 29 2.79 -7.34 -4.37
N LEU A 30 1.65 -7.67 -3.75
CA LEU A 30 0.68 -6.68 -3.28
C LEU A 30 1.32 -5.65 -2.35
N ALA A 31 2.17 -6.09 -1.41
CA ALA A 31 2.86 -5.19 -0.50
C ALA A 31 3.78 -4.18 -1.22
N ASP A 32 4.44 -4.60 -2.28
CA ASP A 32 5.29 -3.73 -3.09
C ASP A 32 4.44 -2.74 -3.91
N TYR A 33 3.33 -3.21 -4.48
CA TYR A 33 2.34 -2.34 -5.14
C TYR A 33 1.84 -1.24 -4.21
N GLU A 34 1.47 -1.59 -2.98
CA GLU A 34 0.99 -0.62 -1.98
C GLU A 34 2.04 0.45 -1.65
N LEU A 35 3.32 0.09 -1.54
CA LEU A 35 4.40 1.06 -1.35
C LEU A 35 4.60 1.95 -2.58
N LEU A 36 4.50 1.41 -3.79
CA LEU A 36 4.56 2.21 -5.02
C LEU A 36 3.43 3.25 -5.06
N VAL A 37 2.21 2.86 -4.66
CA VAL A 37 1.07 3.79 -4.54
C VAL A 37 1.39 4.92 -3.55
N ARG A 38 1.85 4.59 -2.33
CA ARG A 38 2.19 5.58 -1.31
C ARG A 38 3.27 6.56 -1.79
N LEU A 39 4.29 6.06 -2.46
CA LEU A 39 5.34 6.90 -3.03
C LEU A 39 4.82 7.79 -4.17
N SER A 40 3.93 7.26 -5.02
CA SER A 40 3.35 8.05 -6.11
C SER A 40 2.48 9.21 -5.64
N GLU A 41 1.82 9.04 -4.49
CA GLU A 41 0.97 10.05 -3.85
C GLU A 41 1.78 11.03 -2.97
N ALA A 42 3.01 10.68 -2.60
CA ALA A 42 3.86 11.49 -1.77
C ALA A 42 4.43 12.71 -2.54
N PRO A 43 4.71 13.83 -1.86
CA PRO A 43 5.35 14.98 -2.48
C PRO A 43 6.65 14.60 -3.19
N CYS A 44 6.79 15.01 -4.45
CA CYS A 44 7.97 14.68 -5.29
C CYS A 44 8.25 13.17 -5.47
N GLY A 45 7.26 12.32 -5.20
CA GLY A 45 7.42 10.87 -5.32
C GLY A 45 8.39 10.26 -4.31
N GLN A 46 8.53 10.86 -3.13
CA GLN A 46 9.46 10.42 -2.10
C GLN A 46 8.86 10.48 -0.70
N ALA A 47 9.31 9.57 0.16
CA ALA A 47 8.89 9.53 1.57
C ALA A 47 9.98 8.93 2.45
N ARG A 48 9.98 9.33 3.73
CA ARG A 48 10.85 8.72 4.75
C ARG A 48 10.40 7.30 5.07
N MET A 49 11.35 6.45 5.47
CA MET A 49 11.05 5.06 5.88
C MET A 49 10.04 5.00 7.02
N SER A 50 10.16 5.91 8.02
CA SER A 50 9.22 6.00 9.13
C SER A 50 7.80 6.35 8.67
N THR A 51 7.67 7.30 7.75
CA THR A 51 6.37 7.70 7.17
C THR A 51 5.71 6.54 6.44
N LEU A 52 6.46 5.82 5.60
CA LEU A 52 5.95 4.64 4.90
C LEU A 52 5.52 3.54 5.88
N ALA A 53 6.32 3.29 6.93
CA ALA A 53 6.00 2.31 7.96
C ALA A 53 4.67 2.62 8.67
N GLU A 54 4.46 3.88 9.05
CA GLU A 54 3.20 4.33 9.66
C GLU A 54 2.00 4.17 8.71
N GLN A 55 2.17 4.55 7.45
CA GLN A 55 1.09 4.50 6.46
C GLN A 55 0.60 3.08 6.16
N VAL A 56 1.49 2.10 6.20
CA VAL A 56 1.14 0.69 5.94
C VAL A 56 1.02 -0.16 7.20
N GLY A 57 1.14 0.45 8.38
CA GLY A 57 1.02 -0.26 9.66
C GLY A 57 2.12 -1.31 9.87
N SER A 58 3.34 -1.01 9.46
CA SER A 58 4.50 -1.91 9.56
C SER A 58 5.63 -1.31 10.39
N SER A 59 6.63 -2.12 10.72
CA SER A 59 7.83 -1.61 11.37
C SER A 59 8.78 -0.94 10.39
N LYS A 60 9.57 0.03 10.88
CA LYS A 60 10.61 0.70 10.07
C LYS A 60 11.63 -0.31 9.53
N SER A 61 11.99 -1.33 10.31
CA SER A 61 12.91 -2.39 9.91
C SER A 61 12.37 -3.20 8.73
N ARG A 62 11.10 -3.59 8.77
CA ARG A 62 10.44 -4.33 7.67
C ARG A 62 10.37 -3.48 6.40
N ILE A 63 9.99 -2.22 6.52
CA ILE A 63 9.93 -1.31 5.38
C ILE A 63 11.32 -1.10 4.79
N SER A 64 12.35 -0.87 5.60
CA SER A 64 13.73 -0.73 5.13
C SER A 64 14.19 -1.97 4.35
N HIS A 65 13.84 -3.16 4.81
CA HIS A 65 14.17 -4.41 4.14
C HIS A 65 13.41 -4.57 2.81
N GLN A 66 12.12 -4.25 2.79
CA GLN A 66 11.28 -4.29 1.59
C GLN A 66 11.77 -3.27 0.55
N ILE A 67 12.06 -2.04 0.94
CA ILE A 67 12.63 -1.01 0.07
C ILE A 67 13.98 -1.47 -0.49
N GLY A 68 14.82 -2.14 0.28
CA GLY A 68 16.07 -2.73 -0.23
C GLY A 68 15.86 -3.72 -1.36
N ARG A 69 14.84 -4.58 -1.27
CA ARG A 69 14.46 -5.50 -2.35
C ARG A 69 13.91 -4.77 -3.57
N MET A 70 13.07 -3.77 -3.35
CA MET A 70 12.49 -2.95 -4.43
C MET A 70 13.56 -2.10 -5.13
N GLU A 71 14.58 -1.65 -4.41
CA GLU A 71 15.74 -0.95 -4.98
C GLU A 71 16.53 -1.86 -5.93
N LYS A 72 16.77 -3.10 -5.54
CA LYS A 72 17.42 -4.10 -6.40
C LYS A 72 16.62 -4.37 -7.68
N ALA A 73 15.30 -4.29 -7.61
CA ALA A 73 14.42 -4.41 -8.77
C ALA A 73 14.30 -3.11 -9.59
N GLY A 74 14.95 -2.03 -9.18
CA GLY A 74 14.93 -0.75 -9.88
C GLY A 74 13.64 0.07 -9.72
N LEU A 75 12.75 -0.32 -8.82
CA LEU A 75 11.44 0.32 -8.62
C LEU A 75 11.55 1.61 -7.80
N VAL A 76 12.50 1.63 -6.87
CA VAL A 76 12.79 2.74 -5.99
C VAL A 76 14.30 2.93 -5.88
N ARG A 77 14.73 4.08 -5.37
CA ARG A 77 16.10 4.31 -4.92
C ARG A 77 16.08 4.95 -3.55
N ARG A 78 17.16 4.78 -2.80
CA ARG A 78 17.38 5.46 -1.52
C ARG A 78 18.19 6.72 -1.75
N GLU A 79 17.79 7.80 -1.08
CA GLU A 79 18.55 9.05 -1.04
C GLU A 79 18.67 9.53 0.40
N GLU A 80 19.77 10.19 0.70
CA GLU A 80 19.91 10.90 1.98
C GLU A 80 18.97 12.11 1.99
N CYS A 81 18.34 12.37 3.13
CA CYS A 81 17.48 13.52 3.27
C CYS A 81 18.33 14.80 3.30
N PRO A 82 18.16 15.74 2.34
CA PRO A 82 19.02 16.92 2.25
C PRO A 82 18.90 17.89 3.43
N SER A 83 17.80 17.81 4.20
CA SER A 83 17.46 18.80 5.21
C SER A 83 18.14 18.59 6.57
N ASP A 84 18.52 17.37 6.95
CA ASP A 84 19.11 17.09 8.27
C ASP A 84 20.22 16.03 8.29
N GLY A 85 20.56 15.43 7.14
CA GLY A 85 21.63 14.43 6.99
C GLY A 85 21.44 13.14 7.78
N ARG A 86 20.28 12.94 8.43
CA ARG A 86 20.01 11.81 9.34
C ARG A 86 18.95 10.85 8.85
N GLY A 87 18.19 11.23 7.84
CA GLY A 87 17.11 10.43 7.31
C GLY A 87 17.44 9.88 5.93
N VAL A 88 16.93 8.69 5.65
CA VAL A 88 16.91 8.11 4.31
C VAL A 88 15.48 8.18 3.78
N VAL A 89 15.33 8.68 2.56
CA VAL A 89 14.08 8.69 1.84
C VAL A 89 14.09 7.63 0.75
N ALA A 90 12.95 6.99 0.52
CA ALA A 90 12.71 6.19 -0.66
C ALA A 90 12.13 7.09 -1.75
N VAL A 91 12.65 6.98 -2.95
CA VAL A 91 12.23 7.77 -4.12
C VAL A 91 11.74 6.83 -5.22
N LEU A 92 10.55 7.10 -5.72
CA LEU A 92 9.98 6.34 -6.84
C LEU A 92 10.77 6.62 -8.11
N THR A 93 11.28 5.58 -8.76
CA THR A 93 11.97 5.70 -10.05
C THR A 93 10.98 5.82 -11.21
N SER A 94 11.45 6.21 -12.39
CA SER A 94 10.65 6.18 -13.62
C SER A 94 10.16 4.76 -13.92
N HIS A 95 11.00 3.75 -13.73
CA HIS A 95 10.63 2.34 -13.88
C HIS A 95 9.55 1.94 -12.87
N GLY A 96 9.69 2.31 -11.59
CA GLY A 96 8.67 2.06 -10.56
C GLY A 96 7.33 2.71 -10.89
N ARG A 97 7.36 3.90 -11.45
CA ARG A 97 6.16 4.62 -11.92
C ARG A 97 5.47 3.89 -13.08
N ASP A 98 6.23 3.37 -14.01
CA ASP A 98 5.70 2.61 -15.14
C ASP A 98 5.12 1.26 -14.69
N VAL A 99 5.79 0.54 -13.80
CA VAL A 99 5.27 -0.69 -13.21
C VAL A 99 3.96 -0.44 -12.48
N LEU A 100 3.88 0.62 -11.67
CA LEU A 100 2.65 1.01 -10.99
C LEU A 100 1.51 1.30 -11.97
N ARG A 101 1.78 2.09 -13.01
CA ARG A 101 0.80 2.45 -14.03
C ARG A 101 0.23 1.23 -14.74
N ASN A 102 1.08 0.27 -15.06
CA ASN A 102 0.67 -0.96 -15.73
C ASN A 102 -0.10 -1.92 -14.82
N ALA A 103 0.25 -1.96 -13.53
CA ALA A 103 -0.39 -2.85 -12.55
C ALA A 103 -1.71 -2.28 -11.98
N ALA A 104 -1.88 -0.97 -11.97
CA ALA A 104 -3.05 -0.32 -11.36
C ALA A 104 -4.40 -0.82 -11.91
N PRO A 105 -4.61 -1.02 -13.22
CA PRO A 105 -5.87 -1.57 -13.72
C PRO A 105 -6.20 -2.96 -13.18
N THR A 106 -5.21 -3.84 -13.04
CA THR A 106 -5.39 -5.18 -12.46
C THR A 106 -5.82 -5.08 -11.00
N HIS A 107 -5.15 -4.24 -10.21
CA HIS A 107 -5.51 -4.03 -8.81
C HIS A 107 -6.91 -3.44 -8.66
N VAL A 108 -7.24 -2.39 -9.40
CA VAL A 108 -8.57 -1.74 -9.34
C VAL A 108 -9.67 -2.72 -9.73
N ARG A 109 -9.49 -3.52 -10.78
CA ARG A 109 -10.44 -4.57 -11.17
C ARG A 109 -10.63 -5.57 -10.03
N GLY A 110 -9.54 -6.06 -9.44
CA GLY A 110 -9.60 -7.00 -8.32
C GLY A 110 -10.35 -6.44 -7.11
N VAL A 111 -10.11 -5.20 -6.74
CA VAL A 111 -10.83 -4.52 -5.64
C VAL A 111 -12.30 -4.35 -5.97
N ARG A 112 -12.64 -3.95 -7.19
CA ARG A 112 -14.03 -3.79 -7.59
C ARG A 112 -14.77 -5.11 -7.56
N ASP A 113 -14.26 -6.11 -8.26
CA ASP A 113 -14.94 -7.40 -8.42
C ASP A 113 -15.11 -8.16 -7.10
N ASN A 114 -14.15 -8.01 -6.17
CA ASN A 114 -14.13 -8.81 -4.94
C ASN A 114 -14.55 -8.03 -3.67
N LEU A 115 -14.80 -6.73 -3.77
CA LEU A 115 -15.27 -5.93 -2.64
C LEU A 115 -16.30 -4.89 -3.07
N VAL A 116 -15.91 -3.90 -3.87
CA VAL A 116 -16.70 -2.69 -4.09
C VAL A 116 -18.04 -2.98 -4.75
N ASP A 117 -18.05 -3.82 -5.78
CA ASP A 117 -19.25 -4.14 -6.56
C ASP A 117 -20.18 -5.14 -5.85
N LEU A 118 -19.73 -5.72 -4.72
CA LEU A 118 -20.58 -6.52 -3.83
C LEU A 118 -21.40 -5.67 -2.84
N LEU A 119 -21.06 -4.39 -2.72
CA LEU A 119 -21.64 -3.47 -1.75
C LEU A 119 -22.60 -2.48 -2.41
N SER A 120 -23.74 -2.24 -1.78
CA SER A 120 -24.58 -1.08 -2.11
C SER A 120 -23.86 0.23 -1.79
N GLU A 121 -24.36 1.34 -2.32
CA GLU A 121 -23.79 2.67 -2.05
C GLU A 121 -23.78 3.01 -0.55
N GLY A 122 -24.88 2.67 0.15
CA GLY A 122 -24.96 2.88 1.60
C GLY A 122 -23.95 2.05 2.38
N GLU A 123 -23.73 0.79 2.00
CA GLU A 123 -22.73 -0.07 2.63
C GLU A 123 -21.30 0.42 2.39
N ARG A 124 -21.01 0.94 1.20
CA ARG A 124 -19.70 1.56 0.90
C ARG A 124 -19.42 2.75 1.81
N SER A 125 -20.42 3.63 1.97
CA SER A 125 -20.30 4.81 2.85
C SER A 125 -20.06 4.38 4.30
N VAL A 126 -20.87 3.45 4.82
CA VAL A 126 -20.73 2.94 6.18
C VAL A 126 -19.36 2.29 6.39
N LEU A 127 -18.89 1.50 5.45
CA LEU A 127 -17.58 0.85 5.54
C LEU A 127 -16.44 1.87 5.59
N ALA A 128 -16.50 2.88 4.74
CA ALA A 128 -15.52 3.97 4.72
C ALA A 128 -15.51 4.71 6.08
N ASP A 129 -16.67 5.12 6.57
CA ASP A 129 -16.81 5.84 7.86
C ASP A 129 -16.30 5.03 9.06
N VAL A 130 -16.57 3.72 9.06
CA VAL A 130 -16.09 2.82 10.12
C VAL A 130 -14.57 2.79 10.16
N PHE A 131 -13.92 2.57 9.02
CA PHE A 131 -12.45 2.50 8.98
C PHE A 131 -11.78 3.85 9.18
N GLU A 132 -12.43 4.94 8.77
CA GLU A 132 -11.95 6.29 9.08
C GLU A 132 -11.93 6.54 10.60
N ARG A 133 -13.01 6.17 11.31
CA ARG A 133 -13.04 6.26 12.79
C ARG A 133 -11.99 5.38 13.46
N VAL A 134 -11.77 4.17 12.95
CA VAL A 134 -10.71 3.28 13.46
C VAL A 134 -9.34 3.94 13.28
N ARG A 135 -9.10 4.49 12.11
CA ARG A 135 -7.84 5.18 11.79
C ARG A 135 -7.59 6.36 12.74
N THR A 136 -8.58 7.25 12.88
CA THR A 136 -8.53 8.42 13.77
C THR A 136 -8.26 8.00 15.21
N HIS A 137 -9.02 7.04 15.71
CA HIS A 137 -8.84 6.52 17.08
C HIS A 137 -7.42 5.97 17.33
N LEU A 138 -6.87 5.21 16.38
CA LEU A 138 -5.55 4.59 16.53
C LEU A 138 -4.39 5.58 16.37
N ARG A 139 -4.61 6.70 15.69
CA ARG A 139 -3.62 7.78 15.57
C ARG A 139 -3.66 8.77 16.74
N GLY A 140 -4.68 8.73 17.56
CA GLY A 140 -4.86 9.66 18.67
C GLY A 140 -5.25 11.07 18.23
N GLU A 141 -5.90 11.19 17.08
CA GLU A 141 -6.42 12.45 16.52
C GLU A 141 -7.84 12.73 17.03
#